data_412c388bee918b0ee7fa4de65b15052c
#
_entry.id   412c388bee918b0ee7fa4de65b15052c
#
_cell.length_a   1.000
_cell.length_b   1.000
_cell.length_c   1.000
_cell.angle_alpha   90.00
_cell.angle_beta   90.00
_cell.angle_gamma   90.00
#
_symmetry.space_group_name_H-M   'P 1'
#
loop_
_entity.id
_entity.type
_entity.pdbx_description
1 polymer ?
#
loop_
_entity_poly.entity_id
_entity_poly.type
_entity_poly.pdbx_seq_one_letter_code
_entity_poly.pdbx_strand_id
1 'polypeptide(L)'
;MNTPHPAPYAVLRVDRRKAKAMAAIAASSAHTMRERPTPNADPEGPVPVVMHLADGKTPYQAARHLLEGAERRNRDTVLCREIVLSASLSHFRPGREHIGGAFEPDKAKAWATVSLAWAKRQWPDQLASAVLHLDEQTPHMHLLVVPRVKSAAGVWKLNSKALFDRERLRELQTGYGEAMAPLGIRRGEPGTQAAHLKVRQFYGAVNASKSLPERAKLPPAPKAPKAPSGMAAEAADTISSVLGIETPYQRAKKAHAEACSNGGRLVGTCGSRTQRHGRP
;
A
#
# COMPACT_ATOMS: atom_id res chain seq x y z
N MET A 1 -10.89 22.90 13.11
CA MET A 1 -9.42 22.96 13.01
C MET A 1 -8.99 21.86 12.05
N ASN A 2 -8.45 22.25 10.88
CA ASN A 2 -7.93 21.27 9.90
C ASN A 2 -6.64 20.66 10.47
N THR A 3 -6.69 19.42 10.93
CA THR A 3 -5.47 18.68 11.20
C THR A 3 -4.67 18.60 9.88
N PRO A 4 -3.41 19.04 9.84
CA PRO A 4 -2.63 18.99 8.63
C PRO A 4 -2.52 17.52 8.21
N HIS A 5 -2.97 17.18 7.01
CA HIS A 5 -2.73 15.87 6.43
C HIS A 5 -1.23 15.60 6.43
N PRO A 6 -0.80 14.42 6.89
CA PRO A 6 0.63 14.09 6.86
C PRO A 6 1.12 14.20 5.41
N ALA A 7 2.28 14.86 5.24
CA ALA A 7 2.86 15.03 3.90
C ALA A 7 3.03 13.67 3.21
N PRO A 8 2.72 13.58 1.91
CA PRO A 8 2.81 12.34 1.16
C PRO A 8 4.24 11.77 1.15
N TYR A 9 4.37 10.47 1.03
CA TYR A 9 5.67 9.80 0.98
C TYR A 9 5.83 8.92 -0.25
N ALA A 10 7.07 8.74 -0.67
CA ALA A 10 7.49 7.92 -1.78
C ALA A 10 7.38 6.43 -1.44
N VAL A 11 6.91 5.64 -2.38
CA VAL A 11 6.80 4.19 -2.26
C VAL A 11 7.70 3.54 -3.30
N LEU A 12 8.72 2.81 -2.82
CA LEU A 12 9.58 1.96 -3.63
C LEU A 12 9.54 0.54 -3.06
N ARG A 13 9.17 -0.42 -3.89
CA ARG A 13 9.13 -1.84 -3.52
C ARG A 13 9.87 -2.67 -4.54
N VAL A 14 10.79 -3.50 -4.07
CA VAL A 14 11.42 -4.54 -4.90
C VAL A 14 10.71 -5.84 -4.60
N ASP A 15 10.13 -6.49 -5.61
CA ASP A 15 9.43 -7.76 -5.43
C ASP A 15 10.40 -8.79 -4.81
N ARG A 16 9.90 -9.50 -3.80
CA ARG A 16 10.65 -10.60 -3.15
C ARG A 16 10.91 -11.75 -4.12
N ARG A 17 10.00 -11.96 -5.08
CA ARG A 17 10.18 -12.95 -6.14
C ARG A 17 11.31 -12.51 -7.05
N LYS A 18 12.23 -13.42 -7.25
CA LYS A 18 13.41 -13.24 -8.11
C LYS A 18 13.15 -14.03 -9.38
N ALA A 19 13.03 -13.37 -10.53
CA ALA A 19 12.89 -14.08 -11.79
C ALA A 19 14.21 -14.80 -12.13
N LYS A 20 14.20 -16.13 -12.04
CA LYS A 20 15.34 -17.01 -12.36
C LYS A 20 15.14 -17.75 -13.69
N ALA A 21 13.96 -17.64 -14.29
CA ALA A 21 13.61 -18.26 -15.56
C ALA A 21 12.93 -17.24 -16.47
N MET A 22 13.08 -17.42 -17.78
CA MET A 22 12.44 -16.56 -18.78
C MET A 22 10.92 -16.59 -18.68
N ALA A 23 10.32 -17.72 -18.31
CA ALA A 23 8.88 -17.83 -18.08
C ALA A 23 8.37 -16.90 -16.96
N ALA A 24 9.19 -16.66 -15.91
CA ALA A 24 8.82 -15.72 -14.86
C ALA A 24 8.83 -14.26 -15.37
N ILE A 25 9.76 -13.90 -16.25
CA ILE A 25 9.81 -12.60 -16.89
C ILE A 25 8.62 -12.43 -17.85
N ALA A 26 8.30 -13.46 -18.64
CA ALA A 26 7.14 -13.46 -19.54
C ALA A 26 5.83 -13.28 -18.74
N ALA A 27 5.67 -13.98 -17.62
CA ALA A 27 4.50 -13.85 -16.76
C ALA A 27 4.37 -12.45 -16.13
N SER A 28 5.49 -11.80 -15.75
CA SER A 28 5.52 -10.42 -15.27
C SER A 28 5.16 -9.45 -16.40
N SER A 29 5.74 -9.61 -17.59
CA SER A 29 5.42 -8.80 -18.77
C SER A 29 3.94 -8.89 -19.14
N ALA A 30 3.37 -10.09 -19.21
CA ALA A 30 1.95 -10.30 -19.52
C ALA A 30 1.02 -9.64 -18.48
N HIS A 31 1.40 -9.68 -17.19
CA HIS A 31 0.66 -8.95 -16.14
C HIS A 31 0.75 -7.43 -16.35
N THR A 32 1.95 -6.92 -16.57
CA THR A 32 2.21 -5.49 -16.72
C THR A 32 1.54 -4.91 -17.97
N MET A 33 1.45 -5.70 -19.04
CA MET A 33 0.79 -5.29 -20.30
C MET A 33 -0.71 -5.63 -20.36
N ARG A 34 -1.30 -6.14 -19.26
CA ARG A 34 -2.71 -6.58 -19.21
C ARG A 34 -3.08 -7.66 -20.23
N GLU A 35 -2.11 -8.47 -20.65
CA GLU A 35 -2.33 -9.63 -21.52
C GLU A 35 -2.98 -10.81 -20.81
N ARG A 36 -3.24 -10.68 -19.51
CA ARG A 36 -3.96 -11.64 -18.67
C ARG A 36 -4.90 -10.92 -17.69
N PRO A 37 -5.99 -11.55 -17.24
CA PRO A 37 -6.93 -10.97 -16.28
C PRO A 37 -6.22 -10.48 -15.02
N THR A 38 -6.48 -9.23 -14.65
CA THR A 38 -5.96 -8.57 -13.45
C THR A 38 -7.14 -8.08 -12.61
N PRO A 39 -7.55 -8.82 -11.56
CA PRO A 39 -8.81 -8.56 -10.84
C PRO A 39 -8.93 -7.19 -10.16
N ASN A 40 -7.81 -6.50 -9.94
CA ASN A 40 -7.73 -5.18 -9.31
C ASN A 40 -7.56 -4.03 -10.30
N ALA A 41 -7.48 -4.33 -11.60
CA ALA A 41 -7.50 -3.33 -12.65
C ALA A 41 -8.94 -3.02 -13.04
N ASP A 42 -9.22 -1.75 -13.33
CA ASP A 42 -10.48 -1.31 -13.92
C ASP A 42 -10.47 -1.68 -15.40
N PRO A 43 -11.38 -2.54 -15.88
CA PRO A 43 -11.42 -2.95 -17.29
C PRO A 43 -11.75 -1.79 -18.24
N GLU A 44 -12.42 -0.74 -17.74
CA GLU A 44 -12.73 0.50 -18.49
C GLU A 44 -11.68 1.60 -18.26
N GLY A 45 -10.67 1.30 -17.44
CA GLY A 45 -9.60 2.24 -17.10
C GLY A 45 -8.59 2.45 -18.23
N PRO A 46 -7.67 3.41 -18.05
CA PRO A 46 -6.61 3.67 -19.03
C PRO A 46 -5.73 2.44 -19.26
N VAL A 47 -5.40 2.16 -20.52
CA VAL A 47 -4.43 1.10 -20.85
C VAL A 47 -3.05 1.40 -20.27
N PRO A 48 -2.22 0.37 -19.99
CA PRO A 48 -0.85 0.56 -19.53
C PRO A 48 -0.03 1.44 -20.47
N VAL A 49 0.68 2.42 -19.90
CA VAL A 49 1.52 3.34 -20.69
C VAL A 49 2.97 2.89 -20.65
N VAL A 50 3.50 2.44 -21.78
CA VAL A 50 4.91 2.08 -21.90
C VAL A 50 5.74 3.36 -21.96
N MET A 51 6.49 3.65 -20.89
CA MET A 51 7.32 4.85 -20.76
C MET A 51 8.78 4.61 -21.15
N HIS A 52 9.25 3.37 -21.11
CA HIS A 52 10.60 2.98 -21.51
C HIS A 52 10.66 1.50 -21.85
N LEU A 53 11.36 1.20 -22.93
CA LEU A 53 11.88 -0.13 -23.27
C LEU A 53 13.34 0.02 -23.72
N ALA A 54 14.20 -0.86 -23.25
CA ALA A 54 15.60 -0.89 -23.69
C ALA A 54 15.71 -1.33 -25.16
N ASP A 55 14.80 -2.22 -25.58
CA ASP A 55 14.60 -2.67 -26.95
C ASP A 55 13.29 -3.44 -27.09
N GLY A 56 12.85 -3.70 -28.32
CA GLY A 56 11.65 -4.50 -28.61
C GLY A 56 10.34 -3.75 -28.35
N LYS A 57 9.24 -4.52 -28.28
CA LYS A 57 7.86 -4.01 -28.14
C LYS A 57 7.23 -4.33 -26.80
N THR A 58 7.84 -5.21 -26.03
CA THR A 58 7.30 -5.66 -24.73
C THR A 58 8.39 -5.66 -23.66
N PRO A 59 8.01 -5.55 -22.36
CA PRO A 59 8.95 -5.69 -21.26
C PRO A 59 9.76 -7.00 -21.29
N TYR A 60 9.14 -8.09 -21.78
CA TYR A 60 9.82 -9.37 -21.97
C TYR A 60 10.93 -9.29 -23.01
N GLN A 61 10.64 -8.70 -24.17
CA GLN A 61 11.64 -8.55 -25.24
C GLN A 61 12.79 -7.65 -24.80
N ALA A 62 12.49 -6.54 -24.15
CA ALA A 62 13.48 -5.63 -23.61
C ALA A 62 14.39 -6.32 -22.56
N ALA A 63 13.81 -7.12 -21.65
CA ALA A 63 14.62 -7.87 -20.69
C ALA A 63 15.47 -8.94 -21.36
N ARG A 64 14.93 -9.63 -22.38
CA ARG A 64 15.68 -10.63 -23.16
C ARG A 64 16.86 -10.00 -23.86
N HIS A 65 16.68 -8.84 -24.51
CA HIS A 65 17.76 -8.09 -25.14
C HIS A 65 18.90 -7.77 -24.16
N LEU A 66 18.58 -7.27 -22.96
CA LEU A 66 19.61 -6.96 -21.94
C LEU A 66 20.28 -8.21 -21.36
N LEU A 67 19.66 -9.37 -21.47
CA LEU A 67 20.24 -10.67 -21.06
C LEU A 67 21.18 -11.25 -22.12
N GLU A 68 21.06 -10.84 -23.38
CA GLU A 68 21.94 -11.27 -24.45
C GLU A 68 23.39 -10.83 -24.15
N GLY A 69 24.33 -11.77 -24.23
CA GLY A 69 25.74 -11.52 -23.90
C GLY A 69 26.06 -11.36 -22.41
N ALA A 70 25.07 -11.50 -21.51
CA ALA A 70 25.32 -11.49 -20.07
C ALA A 70 25.59 -12.90 -19.52
N GLU A 71 26.77 -13.10 -18.96
CA GLU A 71 27.17 -14.38 -18.37
C GLU A 71 26.31 -14.73 -17.15
N ARG A 72 25.86 -15.98 -17.13
CA ARG A 72 25.06 -16.56 -16.07
C ARG A 72 25.90 -17.56 -15.28
N ARG A 73 26.03 -17.36 -13.97
CA ARG A 73 26.85 -18.23 -13.12
C ARG A 73 26.29 -19.67 -13.05
N ASN A 74 24.98 -19.81 -12.90
CA ASN A 74 24.28 -21.10 -12.79
C ASN A 74 22.77 -20.89 -13.04
N ARG A 75 21.99 -21.97 -13.05
CA ARG A 75 20.53 -21.93 -13.27
C ARG A 75 19.75 -21.14 -12.21
N ASP A 76 20.31 -20.95 -11.00
CA ASP A 76 19.70 -20.19 -9.90
C ASP A 76 20.00 -18.70 -9.93
N THR A 77 20.81 -18.27 -10.90
CA THR A 77 21.13 -16.86 -11.10
C THR A 77 19.87 -16.05 -11.40
N VAL A 78 19.70 -14.94 -10.71
CA VAL A 78 18.57 -14.01 -10.92
C VAL A 78 18.74 -13.31 -12.26
N LEU A 79 17.75 -13.47 -13.13
CA LEU A 79 17.73 -12.87 -14.47
C LEU A 79 17.13 -11.46 -14.46
N CYS A 80 16.10 -11.24 -13.63
CA CYS A 80 15.41 -9.97 -13.56
C CYS A 80 14.84 -9.70 -12.17
N ARG A 81 14.73 -8.41 -11.81
CA ARG A 81 14.02 -7.92 -10.63
C ARG A 81 12.90 -6.98 -11.06
N GLU A 82 11.74 -7.18 -10.45
CA GLU A 82 10.63 -6.27 -10.59
C GLU A 82 10.63 -5.25 -9.46
N ILE A 83 10.41 -3.98 -9.80
CA ILE A 83 10.35 -2.88 -8.86
C ILE A 83 9.05 -2.12 -9.14
N VAL A 84 8.34 -1.76 -8.08
CA VAL A 84 7.15 -0.93 -8.15
C VAL A 84 7.46 0.41 -7.49
N LEU A 85 7.27 1.48 -8.24
CA LEU A 85 7.31 2.86 -7.76
C LEU A 85 5.90 3.40 -7.65
N SER A 86 5.63 4.18 -6.60
CA SER A 86 4.37 4.91 -6.39
C SER A 86 4.59 6.05 -5.38
N ALA A 87 3.51 6.67 -4.95
CA ALA A 87 3.46 7.60 -3.83
C ALA A 87 2.20 7.37 -3.00
N SER A 88 2.10 8.03 -1.84
CA SER A 88 0.89 8.01 -1.02
C SER A 88 -0.33 8.50 -1.80
N LEU A 89 -1.51 7.99 -1.45
CA LEU A 89 -2.79 8.39 -2.03
C LEU A 89 -3.03 9.90 -1.96
N SER A 90 -2.61 10.53 -0.85
CA SER A 90 -2.73 11.97 -0.61
C SER A 90 -1.94 12.82 -1.62
N HIS A 91 -0.92 12.26 -2.29
CA HIS A 91 -0.27 12.96 -3.40
C HIS A 91 -1.16 13.03 -4.63
N PHE A 92 -1.73 11.90 -5.03
CA PHE A 92 -2.47 11.79 -6.29
C PHE A 92 -3.90 12.36 -6.20
N ARG A 93 -4.52 12.31 -5.00
CA ARG A 93 -5.92 12.72 -4.78
C ARG A 93 -6.12 13.31 -3.38
N PRO A 94 -5.52 14.48 -3.08
CA PRO A 94 -5.61 15.10 -1.76
C PRO A 94 -7.07 15.37 -1.37
N GLY A 95 -7.44 14.99 -0.14
CA GLY A 95 -8.80 15.10 0.38
C GLY A 95 -9.81 14.10 -0.21
N ARG A 96 -9.39 13.26 -1.14
CA ARG A 96 -10.20 12.21 -1.78
C ARG A 96 -9.55 10.83 -1.73
N GLU A 97 -8.73 10.58 -0.72
CA GLU A 97 -7.91 9.37 -0.58
C GLU A 97 -8.75 8.09 -0.55
N HIS A 98 -9.99 8.19 -0.07
CA HIS A 98 -10.95 7.09 0.01
C HIS A 98 -11.53 6.67 -1.36
N ILE A 99 -11.39 7.50 -2.41
CA ILE A 99 -11.91 7.20 -3.75
C ILE A 99 -10.83 6.43 -4.53
N GLY A 100 -10.99 5.10 -4.66
CA GLY A 100 -10.09 4.27 -5.46
C GLY A 100 -10.12 4.66 -6.95
N GLY A 101 -8.97 4.58 -7.62
CA GLY A 101 -8.86 4.89 -9.05
C GLY A 101 -8.83 6.38 -9.39
N ALA A 102 -9.30 7.28 -8.50
CA ALA A 102 -9.23 8.72 -8.74
C ALA A 102 -7.78 9.23 -8.61
N PHE A 103 -7.40 10.16 -9.46
CA PHE A 103 -6.11 10.87 -9.38
C PHE A 103 -6.17 12.21 -10.14
N GLU A 104 -5.30 13.14 -9.77
CA GLU A 104 -5.09 14.39 -10.50
C GLU A 104 -4.09 14.14 -11.63
N PRO A 105 -4.47 14.32 -12.91
CA PRO A 105 -3.62 13.97 -14.06
C PRO A 105 -2.25 14.65 -14.05
N ASP A 106 -2.19 15.93 -13.69
CA ASP A 106 -0.93 16.69 -13.66
C ASP A 106 0.03 16.18 -12.58
N LYS A 107 -0.49 15.81 -11.42
CA LYS A 107 0.32 15.19 -10.35
C LYS A 107 0.83 13.82 -10.74
N ALA A 108 -0.02 13.00 -11.36
CA ALA A 108 0.38 11.69 -11.85
C ALA A 108 1.46 11.81 -12.94
N LYS A 109 1.31 12.75 -13.88
CA LYS A 109 2.27 13.04 -14.93
C LYS A 109 3.61 13.53 -14.38
N ALA A 110 3.60 14.51 -13.48
CA ALA A 110 4.80 15.04 -12.85
C ALA A 110 5.56 13.94 -12.10
N TRP A 111 4.84 13.18 -11.27
CA TRP A 111 5.40 12.05 -10.54
C TRP A 111 6.01 10.99 -11.46
N ALA A 112 5.29 10.58 -12.50
CA ALA A 112 5.76 9.57 -13.44
C ALA A 112 7.03 10.02 -14.20
N THR A 113 7.08 11.29 -14.61
CA THR A 113 8.26 11.88 -15.27
C THR A 113 9.50 11.86 -14.38
N VAL A 114 9.37 12.30 -13.12
CA VAL A 114 10.48 12.30 -12.17
C VAL A 114 10.89 10.88 -11.81
N SER A 115 9.92 9.96 -11.63
CA SER A 115 10.19 8.55 -11.34
C SER A 115 10.97 7.87 -12.46
N LEU A 116 10.58 8.09 -13.72
CA LEU A 116 11.31 7.55 -14.87
C LEU A 116 12.72 8.12 -14.99
N ALA A 117 12.88 9.43 -14.82
CA ALA A 117 14.19 10.07 -14.88
C ALA A 117 15.11 9.53 -13.77
N TRP A 118 14.58 9.33 -12.55
CA TRP A 118 15.32 8.71 -11.46
C TRP A 118 15.71 7.26 -11.80
N ALA A 119 14.78 6.45 -12.28
CA ALA A 119 15.03 5.04 -12.64
C ALA A 119 16.11 4.90 -13.71
N LYS A 120 16.10 5.74 -14.74
CA LYS A 120 17.13 5.76 -15.78
C LYS A 120 18.52 6.12 -15.24
N ARG A 121 18.59 7.02 -14.25
CA ARG A 121 19.88 7.34 -13.58
C ARG A 121 20.38 6.20 -12.69
N GLN A 122 19.47 5.50 -12.00
CA GLN A 122 19.83 4.37 -11.14
C GLN A 122 20.32 3.15 -11.94
N TRP A 123 19.71 2.90 -13.09
CA TRP A 123 19.95 1.71 -13.90
C TRP A 123 20.11 2.04 -15.40
N PRO A 124 21.16 2.82 -15.76
CA PRO A 124 21.35 3.28 -17.14
C PRO A 124 21.48 2.13 -18.13
N ASP A 125 22.14 1.03 -17.73
CA ASP A 125 22.37 -0.14 -18.56
C ASP A 125 21.50 -1.35 -18.20
N GLN A 126 20.74 -1.27 -17.11
CA GLN A 126 20.02 -2.40 -16.50
C GLN A 126 18.51 -2.27 -16.60
N LEU A 127 17.99 -1.06 -16.84
CA LEU A 127 16.54 -0.81 -16.92
C LEU A 127 16.00 -1.38 -18.24
N ALA A 128 15.35 -2.54 -18.16
CA ALA A 128 14.74 -3.16 -19.32
C ALA A 128 13.44 -2.44 -19.73
N SER A 129 12.56 -2.15 -18.77
CA SER A 129 11.29 -1.49 -19.05
C SER A 129 10.79 -0.65 -17.89
N ALA A 130 9.97 0.35 -18.22
CA ALA A 130 9.13 1.09 -17.28
C ALA A 130 7.73 1.23 -17.87
N VAL A 131 6.72 0.73 -17.17
CA VAL A 131 5.32 0.77 -17.59
C VAL A 131 4.48 1.39 -16.48
N LEU A 132 3.73 2.43 -16.84
CA LEU A 132 2.86 3.17 -15.92
C LEU A 132 1.45 2.58 -15.96
N HIS A 133 0.91 2.29 -14.79
CA HIS A 133 -0.48 1.87 -14.58
C HIS A 133 -1.28 2.99 -13.93
N LEU A 134 -2.42 3.29 -14.54
CA LEU A 134 -3.41 4.28 -14.08
C LEU A 134 -4.80 3.65 -13.90
N ASP A 135 -4.93 2.37 -14.17
CA ASP A 135 -6.14 1.57 -14.16
C ASP A 135 -6.40 0.82 -12.83
N GLU A 136 -5.57 1.06 -11.84
CA GLU A 136 -5.73 0.48 -10.51
C GLU A 136 -6.04 1.56 -9.45
N GLN A 137 -6.11 1.14 -8.18
CA GLN A 137 -6.44 2.03 -7.06
C GLN A 137 -5.54 3.26 -6.95
N THR A 138 -4.28 3.15 -7.37
CA THR A 138 -3.28 4.21 -7.21
C THR A 138 -2.31 4.16 -8.38
N PRO A 139 -1.97 5.30 -9.01
CA PRO A 139 -0.93 5.38 -10.02
C PRO A 139 0.37 4.73 -9.54
N HIS A 140 0.92 3.82 -10.33
CA HIS A 140 2.19 3.17 -10.03
C HIS A 140 2.93 2.77 -11.31
N MET A 141 4.23 2.60 -11.20
CA MET A 141 5.11 2.25 -12.30
C MET A 141 5.81 0.93 -12.02
N HIS A 142 5.67 -0.01 -12.92
CA HIS A 142 6.42 -1.27 -12.92
C HIS A 142 7.72 -1.09 -13.68
N LEU A 143 8.84 -1.42 -13.04
CA LEU A 143 10.15 -1.48 -13.67
C LEU A 143 10.62 -2.93 -13.72
N LEU A 144 11.18 -3.34 -14.86
CA LEU A 144 11.98 -4.56 -14.95
C LEU A 144 13.46 -4.17 -15.06
N VAL A 145 14.27 -4.70 -14.16
CA VAL A 145 15.71 -4.43 -14.10
C VAL A 145 16.48 -5.74 -14.23
N VAL A 146 17.30 -5.85 -15.26
CA VAL A 146 18.24 -6.96 -15.48
C VAL A 146 19.50 -6.66 -14.67
N PRO A 147 19.85 -7.46 -13.64
CA PRO A 147 20.93 -7.13 -12.70
C PRO A 147 22.31 -7.49 -13.31
N ARG A 148 22.65 -6.90 -14.45
CA ARG A 148 23.94 -7.07 -15.13
C ARG A 148 24.94 -6.03 -14.67
N VAL A 149 26.18 -6.43 -14.45
CA VAL A 149 27.32 -5.60 -14.09
C VAL A 149 28.49 -5.91 -15.01
N LYS A 150 29.27 -4.92 -15.41
CA LYS A 150 30.49 -5.13 -16.20
C LYS A 150 31.61 -5.63 -15.27
N SER A 151 32.28 -6.71 -15.68
CA SER A 151 33.54 -7.15 -15.07
C SER A 151 34.68 -6.22 -15.50
N ALA A 152 35.87 -6.35 -14.85
CA ALA A 152 37.08 -5.66 -15.23
C ALA A 152 37.49 -5.91 -16.72
N ALA A 153 37.16 -7.10 -17.23
CA ALA A 153 37.37 -7.45 -18.65
C ALA A 153 36.26 -6.94 -19.60
N GLY A 154 35.35 -6.07 -19.13
CA GLY A 154 34.27 -5.51 -19.95
C GLY A 154 33.09 -6.44 -20.22
N VAL A 155 33.11 -7.69 -19.71
CA VAL A 155 32.06 -8.68 -19.91
C VAL A 155 30.90 -8.45 -18.95
N TRP A 156 29.68 -8.51 -19.46
CA TRP A 156 28.48 -8.43 -18.64
C TRP A 156 28.26 -9.72 -17.84
N LYS A 157 28.05 -9.61 -16.53
CA LYS A 157 27.75 -10.72 -15.61
C LYS A 157 26.50 -10.42 -14.78
N LEU A 158 25.63 -11.41 -14.61
CA LEU A 158 24.44 -11.25 -13.78
C LEU A 158 24.80 -11.33 -12.30
N ASN A 159 24.58 -10.24 -11.58
CA ASN A 159 24.85 -10.12 -10.15
C ASN A 159 23.76 -9.29 -9.43
N SER A 160 22.66 -9.95 -9.06
CA SER A 160 21.56 -9.28 -8.34
C SER A 160 21.98 -8.74 -6.97
N LYS A 161 22.97 -9.35 -6.30
CA LYS A 161 23.42 -8.87 -4.99
C LYS A 161 24.10 -7.52 -5.08
N ALA A 162 24.88 -7.27 -6.13
CA ALA A 162 25.55 -5.99 -6.33
C ALA A 162 24.59 -4.80 -6.47
N LEU A 163 23.37 -5.03 -6.97
CA LEU A 163 22.38 -3.97 -7.20
C LEU A 163 21.25 -3.94 -6.16
N PHE A 164 21.06 -5.02 -5.39
CA PHE A 164 19.88 -5.19 -4.53
C PHE A 164 20.22 -5.89 -3.20
N ASP A 165 21.39 -5.65 -2.64
CA ASP A 165 21.66 -6.05 -1.26
C ASP A 165 20.93 -5.12 -0.27
N ARG A 166 21.08 -5.37 1.03
CA ARG A 166 20.35 -4.64 2.07
C ARG A 166 20.70 -3.15 2.11
N GLU A 167 21.96 -2.81 1.86
CA GLU A 167 22.46 -1.44 1.86
C GLU A 167 21.95 -0.69 0.63
N ARG A 168 22.14 -1.27 -0.56
CA ARG A 168 21.60 -0.71 -1.82
C ARG A 168 20.10 -0.50 -1.77
N LEU A 169 19.34 -1.39 -1.16
CA LEU A 169 17.89 -1.20 -1.00
C LEU A 169 17.54 0.01 -0.13
N ARG A 170 18.35 0.33 0.89
CA ARG A 170 18.19 1.55 1.70
C ARG A 170 18.55 2.80 0.91
N GLU A 171 19.65 2.76 0.18
CA GLU A 171 20.09 3.85 -0.71
C GLU A 171 19.05 4.14 -1.79
N LEU A 172 18.51 3.12 -2.44
CA LEU A 172 17.44 3.27 -3.43
C LEU A 172 16.20 3.95 -2.84
N GLN A 173 15.78 3.57 -1.64
CA GLN A 173 14.66 4.23 -0.97
C GLN A 173 14.96 5.69 -0.60
N THR A 174 16.19 5.99 -0.16
CA THR A 174 16.62 7.35 0.17
C THR A 174 16.68 8.20 -1.08
N GLY A 175 17.41 7.75 -2.11
CA GLY A 175 17.56 8.49 -3.35
C GLY A 175 16.25 8.67 -4.14
N TYR A 176 15.31 7.71 -4.03
CA TYR A 176 13.97 7.88 -4.59
C TYR A 176 13.18 8.95 -3.82
N GLY A 177 13.24 8.95 -2.48
CA GLY A 177 12.62 9.99 -1.66
C GLY A 177 13.18 11.39 -1.95
N GLU A 178 14.50 11.51 -2.11
CA GLU A 178 15.17 12.76 -2.49
C GLU A 178 14.73 13.24 -3.88
N ALA A 179 14.63 12.34 -4.85
CA ALA A 179 14.13 12.67 -6.18
C ALA A 179 12.68 13.16 -6.19
N MET A 180 11.87 12.68 -5.24
CA MET A 180 10.46 13.06 -5.09
C MET A 180 10.25 14.36 -4.29
N ALA A 181 11.26 14.84 -3.56
CA ALA A 181 11.15 16.01 -2.69
C ALA A 181 10.65 17.30 -3.41
N PRO A 182 11.06 17.61 -4.66
CA PRO A 182 10.52 18.75 -5.39
C PRO A 182 9.01 18.70 -5.65
N LEU A 183 8.40 17.51 -5.57
CA LEU A 183 6.96 17.31 -5.70
C LEU A 183 6.23 17.34 -4.33
N GLY A 184 6.94 17.70 -3.25
CA GLY A 184 6.40 17.67 -1.89
C GLY A 184 6.21 16.26 -1.32
N ILE A 185 6.79 15.25 -1.94
CA ILE A 185 6.72 13.85 -1.50
C ILE A 185 7.98 13.53 -0.70
N ARG A 186 7.82 13.07 0.55
CA ARG A 186 8.94 12.74 1.45
C ARG A 186 9.37 11.28 1.28
N ARG A 187 10.57 10.97 1.74
CA ARG A 187 10.96 9.58 1.99
C ARG A 187 10.06 8.97 3.07
N GLY A 188 9.63 7.72 2.90
CA GLY A 188 8.94 6.97 3.95
C GLY A 188 9.85 6.76 5.18
N GLU A 189 9.24 6.62 6.36
CA GLU A 189 9.98 6.41 7.62
C GLU A 189 10.82 5.13 7.58
N PRO A 190 12.14 5.20 7.88
CA PRO A 190 12.99 4.02 7.95
C PRO A 190 12.51 3.06 9.04
N GLY A 191 12.47 1.76 8.74
CA GLY A 191 12.17 0.74 9.74
C GLY A 191 10.68 0.56 10.07
N THR A 192 9.78 1.25 9.39
CA THR A 192 8.34 0.98 9.52
C THR A 192 8.04 -0.47 9.18
N GLN A 193 7.47 -1.19 10.15
CA GLN A 193 7.01 -2.58 9.98
C GLN A 193 5.61 -2.65 9.39
N ALA A 194 5.29 -1.77 8.44
CA ALA A 194 4.02 -1.86 7.72
C ALA A 194 3.94 -3.23 7.03
N ALA A 195 3.15 -4.12 7.60
CA ALA A 195 2.93 -5.45 7.05
C ALA A 195 2.31 -5.32 5.66
N HIS A 196 2.99 -5.86 4.66
CA HIS A 196 2.42 -5.97 3.33
C HIS A 196 1.27 -6.98 3.36
N LEU A 197 0.04 -6.49 3.48
CA LEU A 197 -1.12 -7.33 3.20
C LEU A 197 -1.05 -7.77 1.75
N LYS A 198 -1.06 -9.09 1.52
CA LYS A 198 -1.13 -9.62 0.15
C LYS A 198 -2.38 -9.04 -0.50
N VAL A 199 -2.24 -8.46 -1.69
CA VAL A 199 -3.34 -7.90 -2.49
C VAL A 199 -4.55 -8.84 -2.52
N ARG A 200 -4.33 -10.15 -2.66
CA ARG A 200 -5.36 -11.18 -2.61
C ARG A 200 -6.14 -11.22 -1.27
N GLN A 201 -5.47 -10.98 -0.13
CA GLN A 201 -6.12 -10.97 1.18
C GLN A 201 -6.94 -9.69 1.38
N PHE A 202 -6.39 -8.55 0.92
CA PHE A 202 -7.11 -7.28 0.97
C PHE A 202 -8.37 -7.31 0.09
N TYR A 203 -8.25 -7.73 -1.18
CA TYR A 203 -9.42 -7.83 -2.06
C TYR A 203 -10.34 -8.99 -1.71
N GLY A 204 -9.84 -10.07 -1.12
CA GLY A 204 -10.67 -11.11 -0.53
C GLY A 204 -11.58 -10.54 0.55
N ALA A 205 -11.06 -9.70 1.44
CA ALA A 205 -11.84 -9.03 2.47
C ALA A 205 -12.82 -7.98 1.88
N VAL A 206 -12.36 -7.15 0.91
CA VAL A 206 -13.20 -6.14 0.24
C VAL A 206 -14.32 -6.80 -0.57
N ASN A 207 -14.04 -7.87 -1.31
CA ASN A 207 -15.07 -8.58 -2.08
C ASN A 207 -16.02 -9.35 -1.18
N ALA A 208 -15.55 -9.95 -0.08
CA ALA A 208 -16.40 -10.53 0.94
C ALA A 208 -17.33 -9.47 1.57
N SER A 209 -16.85 -8.24 1.78
CA SER A 209 -17.68 -7.14 2.29
C SER A 209 -18.73 -6.66 1.28
N LYS A 210 -18.44 -6.73 -0.04
CA LYS A 210 -19.40 -6.42 -1.11
C LYS A 210 -20.47 -7.48 -1.29
N SER A 211 -20.17 -8.75 -0.94
CA SER A 211 -21.12 -9.87 -0.99
C SER A 211 -21.93 -10.05 0.30
N LEU A 212 -21.63 -9.27 1.34
CA LEU A 212 -22.48 -9.24 2.53
C LEU A 212 -23.82 -8.60 2.14
N PRO A 213 -24.97 -9.23 2.46
CA PRO A 213 -26.28 -8.62 2.28
C PRO A 213 -26.29 -7.27 2.99
N GLU A 214 -26.97 -6.29 2.46
CA GLU A 214 -26.95 -4.85 2.78
C GLU A 214 -27.16 -4.49 4.27
N ARG A 215 -27.37 -5.46 5.09
CA ARG A 215 -27.24 -5.47 6.55
C ARG A 215 -26.79 -6.85 6.98
N ALA A 216 -25.50 -7.12 7.02
CA ALA A 216 -25.01 -8.01 8.06
C ALA A 216 -25.55 -7.39 9.36
N LYS A 217 -26.55 -8.03 9.97
CA LYS A 217 -27.07 -7.60 11.27
C LYS A 217 -25.87 -7.60 12.19
N LEU A 218 -25.31 -6.41 12.43
CA LEU A 218 -24.33 -6.26 13.50
C LEU A 218 -24.95 -6.94 14.73
N PRO A 219 -24.20 -7.75 15.48
CA PRO A 219 -24.70 -8.27 16.72
C PRO A 219 -25.28 -7.09 17.50
N PRO A 220 -26.47 -7.23 18.10
CA PRO A 220 -27.09 -6.13 18.81
C PRO A 220 -26.07 -5.56 19.79
N ALA A 221 -25.97 -4.23 19.85
CA ALA A 221 -25.06 -3.56 20.75
C ALA A 221 -25.21 -4.18 22.17
N PRO A 222 -24.09 -4.47 22.85
CA PRO A 222 -24.18 -5.05 24.18
C PRO A 222 -25.15 -4.22 25.03
N LYS A 223 -26.09 -4.87 25.71
CA LYS A 223 -27.06 -4.18 26.55
C LYS A 223 -26.31 -3.42 27.65
N ALA A 224 -26.65 -2.15 27.81
CA ALA A 224 -26.09 -1.35 28.89
C ALA A 224 -26.31 -2.07 30.24
N PRO A 225 -25.31 -2.12 31.11
CA PRO A 225 -25.49 -2.71 32.42
C PRO A 225 -26.60 -1.97 33.19
N LYS A 226 -27.53 -2.72 33.76
CA LYS A 226 -28.60 -2.13 34.55
C LYS A 226 -28.00 -1.48 35.81
N ALA A 227 -28.40 -0.25 36.09
CA ALA A 227 -28.02 0.40 37.32
C ALA A 227 -28.60 -0.40 38.50
N PRO A 228 -27.84 -0.68 39.55
CA PRO A 228 -28.36 -1.25 40.75
C PRO A 228 -29.36 -0.26 41.36
N SER A 229 -30.47 -0.78 41.88
CA SER A 229 -31.52 0.01 42.50
C SER A 229 -31.67 -0.34 43.99
N GLY A 230 -31.97 0.64 44.84
CA GLY A 230 -32.20 0.47 46.27
C GLY A 230 -31.10 1.06 47.16
N MET A 231 -31.40 1.21 48.45
CA MET A 231 -30.51 1.82 49.47
C MET A 231 -29.10 1.20 49.52
N ALA A 232 -28.97 -0.08 49.25
CA ALA A 232 -27.67 -0.75 49.20
C ALA A 232 -26.78 -0.26 48.03
N ALA A 233 -27.38 0.19 46.92
CA ALA A 233 -26.65 0.72 45.76
C ALA A 233 -26.11 2.14 46.04
N GLU A 234 -26.90 2.95 46.73
CA GLU A 234 -26.49 4.32 47.13
C GLU A 234 -25.36 4.26 48.17
N ALA A 235 -25.44 3.32 49.10
CA ALA A 235 -24.38 3.09 50.07
C ALA A 235 -23.07 2.60 49.41
N ALA A 236 -23.17 1.72 48.41
CA ALA A 236 -22.01 1.23 47.67
C ALA A 236 -21.33 2.34 46.83
N ASP A 237 -22.12 3.23 46.23
CA ASP A 237 -21.56 4.36 45.44
C ASP A 237 -20.91 5.40 46.38
N THR A 238 -21.47 5.65 47.56
CA THR A 238 -20.89 6.54 48.59
C THR A 238 -19.57 5.99 49.10
N ILE A 239 -19.51 4.70 49.46
CA ILE A 239 -18.27 4.02 49.91
C ILE A 239 -17.22 4.01 48.84
N SER A 240 -17.62 3.73 47.60
CA SER A 240 -16.75 3.74 46.42
C SER A 240 -16.11 5.12 46.18
N SER A 241 -16.91 6.18 46.30
CA SER A 241 -16.47 7.56 46.18
C SER A 241 -15.45 7.97 47.24
N VAL A 242 -15.65 7.51 48.47
CA VAL A 242 -14.77 7.82 49.62
C VAL A 242 -13.45 7.03 49.56
N LEU A 243 -13.51 5.78 49.12
CA LEU A 243 -12.34 4.89 49.06
C LEU A 243 -11.59 4.90 47.71
N GLY A 244 -12.09 5.60 46.71
CA GLY A 244 -11.48 5.64 45.35
C GLY A 244 -11.51 4.27 44.65
N ILE A 245 -12.42 3.36 45.04
CA ILE A 245 -12.52 2.01 44.47
C ILE A 245 -13.74 1.95 43.56
N GLU A 246 -13.52 1.64 42.25
CA GLU A 246 -14.62 1.51 41.29
C GLU A 246 -15.55 0.34 41.65
N THR A 247 -16.88 0.60 41.72
CA THR A 247 -17.88 -0.46 41.90
C THR A 247 -17.93 -1.40 40.71
N PRO A 248 -18.43 -2.64 40.83
CA PRO A 248 -18.64 -3.55 39.72
C PRO A 248 -19.50 -2.94 38.59
N TYR A 249 -20.48 -2.09 38.95
CA TYR A 249 -21.30 -1.37 37.97
C TYR A 249 -20.50 -0.30 37.21
N GLN A 250 -19.69 0.50 37.89
CA GLN A 250 -18.84 1.51 37.27
C GLN A 250 -17.84 0.87 36.31
N ARG A 251 -17.22 -0.26 36.68
CA ARG A 251 -16.34 -1.05 35.80
C ARG A 251 -17.09 -1.60 34.60
N ALA A 252 -18.29 -2.15 34.79
CA ALA A 252 -19.10 -2.66 33.67
C ALA A 252 -19.56 -1.53 32.74
N LYS A 253 -19.91 -0.36 33.26
CA LYS A 253 -20.28 0.84 32.48
C LYS A 253 -19.11 1.35 31.65
N LYS A 254 -17.92 1.37 32.23
CA LYS A 254 -16.68 1.76 31.53
C LYS A 254 -16.33 0.78 30.41
N ALA A 255 -16.35 -0.52 30.68
CA ALA A 255 -16.13 -1.56 29.67
C ALA A 255 -17.16 -1.50 28.53
N HIS A 256 -18.45 -1.23 28.87
CA HIS A 256 -19.50 -1.05 27.88
C HIS A 256 -19.24 0.20 27.00
N ALA A 257 -18.83 1.33 27.58
CA ALA A 257 -18.50 2.54 26.85
C ALA A 257 -17.27 2.33 25.92
N GLU A 258 -16.26 1.61 26.38
CA GLU A 258 -15.09 1.23 25.59
C GLU A 258 -15.47 0.30 24.41
N ALA A 259 -16.35 -0.68 24.65
CA ALA A 259 -16.85 -1.56 23.60
C ALA A 259 -17.66 -0.79 22.54
N CYS A 260 -18.48 0.18 22.96
CA CYS A 260 -19.24 1.05 22.07
C CYS A 260 -18.32 2.02 21.29
N SER A 261 -17.27 2.55 21.91
CA SER A 261 -16.33 3.46 21.26
C SER A 261 -15.42 2.73 20.25
N ASN A 262 -15.02 1.50 20.55
CA ASN A 262 -14.25 0.66 19.63
C ASN A 262 -15.10 0.16 18.45
N GLY A 263 -16.38 -0.13 18.67
CA GLY A 263 -17.36 -0.44 17.62
C GLY A 263 -17.67 0.78 16.73
N GLY A 264 -17.71 1.98 17.29
CA GLY A 264 -17.99 3.23 16.58
C GLY A 264 -16.85 3.73 15.67
N ARG A 265 -15.63 3.22 15.81
CA ARG A 265 -14.54 3.46 14.85
C ARG A 265 -14.69 2.67 13.56
N LEU A 266 -15.56 1.68 13.53
CA LEU A 266 -15.86 0.88 12.33
C LEU A 266 -17.16 1.33 11.64
N VAL A 267 -18.06 2.06 12.34
CA VAL A 267 -19.33 2.56 11.76
C VAL A 267 -19.65 3.92 12.39
N GLY A 268 -19.71 4.95 11.59
CA GLY A 268 -20.01 6.31 12.03
C GLY A 268 -21.31 6.43 12.84
N THR A 269 -21.22 7.17 13.92
CA THR A 269 -22.26 7.74 14.75
C THR A 269 -23.21 6.79 15.51
N CYS A 270 -22.88 6.56 16.77
CA CYS A 270 -23.86 6.17 17.78
C CYS A 270 -24.68 7.42 18.18
N GLY A 271 -25.90 7.55 17.63
CA GLY A 271 -26.81 8.62 17.95
C GLY A 271 -27.28 8.51 19.40
N SER A 272 -26.94 9.48 20.22
CA SER A 272 -27.50 9.68 21.55
C SER A 272 -28.96 10.14 21.44
N ARG A 273 -29.88 9.21 21.58
CA ARG A 273 -31.32 9.52 21.73
C ARG A 273 -31.60 9.78 23.21
N THR A 274 -31.47 11.01 23.65
CA THR A 274 -32.06 11.49 24.90
C THR A 274 -33.57 11.53 24.72
N GLN A 275 -34.29 10.59 25.34
CA GLN A 275 -35.74 10.72 25.53
C GLN A 275 -36.00 11.83 26.57
N ARG A 276 -36.49 12.96 26.07
CA ARG A 276 -37.18 13.94 26.94
C ARG A 276 -38.55 13.35 27.30
N HIS A 277 -38.74 12.96 28.54
CA HIS A 277 -40.07 12.77 29.09
C HIS A 277 -40.69 14.15 29.35
N GLY A 278 -41.64 14.51 28.51
CA GLY A 278 -42.59 15.56 28.84
C GLY A 278 -43.60 15.01 29.85
N ARG A 279 -43.89 15.77 30.87
CA ARG A 279 -45.10 15.68 31.71
C ARG A 279 -46.11 16.76 31.32
N PRO A 280 -47.38 16.53 31.59
CA PRO A 280 -48.52 17.27 31.08
C PRO A 280 -48.59 18.69 31.62
#